data_e939bf2c2d7d83e5df97417463b50b59
#
_entry.id   e939bf2c2d7d83e5df97417463b50b59
#
_cell.length_a   1.000
_cell.length_b   1.000
_cell.length_c   1.000
_cell.angle_alpha   90.00
_cell.angle_beta   90.00
_cell.angle_gamma   90.00
#
_symmetry.space_group_name_H-M   'P 1'
#
loop_
_entity.id
_entity.type
_entity.pdbx_description
1 polymer ?
#
loop_
_entity_poly.entity_id
_entity_poly.type
_entity_poly.pdbx_seq_one_letter_code
_entity_poly.pdbx_strand_id
1 'polypeptide(L)'
;MLYDEIMKIVTLAGELMLQAQDEELTVFDKEGTANFVTKHDKEIQFYLIQNLRQLIPEATFLAEEDGMQQELGDGYCFIIDPIDGTTNFIFDYKHSCISVGLTKFGRMLFGCVYNPYTREMYSAVKGEGAKLNGKEIHCSDKGLADNLVAFGTARYQTEDTDRIFAHAKKLYLNSLGIRAGGSAALDICRVASGANGVYLELMLYPWDYAAASLIVMEAGGFISTAEGGMITLDQPCSCLLYTSPSPRDYAASR
;
A
#
# COMPACT_ATOMS: atom_id res chain seq x y z
N MET A 1 13.22 -3.60 -19.63
CA MET A 1 13.02 -4.96 -19.04
C MET A 1 11.61 -5.06 -18.46
N LEU A 2 11.13 -6.25 -18.04
CA LEU A 2 9.72 -6.46 -17.61
C LEU A 2 9.24 -5.43 -16.57
N TYR A 3 10.00 -5.21 -15.51
CA TYR A 3 9.61 -4.29 -14.43
C TYR A 3 9.52 -2.82 -14.87
N ASP A 4 10.36 -2.39 -15.82
CA ASP A 4 10.28 -1.04 -16.39
C ASP A 4 8.98 -0.86 -17.20
N GLU A 5 8.54 -1.90 -17.92
CA GLU A 5 7.26 -1.85 -18.64
C GLU A 5 6.07 -1.83 -17.68
N ILE A 6 6.12 -2.57 -16.56
CA ILE A 6 5.10 -2.49 -15.51
C ILE A 6 5.03 -1.05 -14.96
N MET A 7 6.17 -0.45 -14.60
CA MET A 7 6.20 0.94 -14.09
C MET A 7 5.69 1.97 -15.10
N LYS A 8 5.95 1.78 -16.40
CA LYS A 8 5.37 2.63 -17.46
C LYS A 8 3.84 2.53 -17.52
N ILE A 9 3.30 1.30 -17.45
CA ILE A 9 1.86 1.06 -17.43
C ILE A 9 1.24 1.75 -16.20
N VAL A 10 1.85 1.62 -15.04
CA VAL A 10 1.40 2.25 -13.79
C VAL A 10 1.49 3.78 -13.87
N THR A 11 2.53 4.33 -14.52
CA THR A 11 2.65 5.77 -14.74
C THR A 11 1.53 6.30 -15.63
N LEU A 12 1.22 5.59 -16.74
CA LEU A 12 0.13 5.97 -17.64
C LEU A 12 -1.26 5.83 -16.95
N ALA A 13 -1.43 4.81 -16.10
CA ALA A 13 -2.62 4.69 -15.26
C ALA A 13 -2.77 5.89 -14.29
N GLY A 14 -1.66 6.40 -13.75
CA GLY A 14 -1.64 7.61 -12.94
C GLY A 14 -2.02 8.87 -13.73
N GLU A 15 -1.65 8.96 -15.01
CA GLU A 15 -2.11 10.05 -15.88
C GLU A 15 -3.62 9.97 -16.12
N LEU A 16 -4.19 8.77 -16.30
CA LEU A 16 -5.64 8.57 -16.38
C LEU A 16 -6.33 8.98 -15.08
N MET A 17 -5.75 8.65 -13.93
CA MET A 17 -6.26 9.05 -12.62
C MET A 17 -6.31 10.59 -12.47
N LEU A 18 -5.26 11.31 -12.91
CA LEU A 18 -5.26 12.77 -12.88
C LEU A 18 -6.29 13.38 -13.85
N GLN A 19 -6.46 12.81 -15.04
CA GLN A 19 -7.50 13.25 -15.99
C GLN A 19 -8.91 13.07 -15.41
N ALA A 20 -9.14 11.94 -14.74
CA ALA A 20 -10.41 11.63 -14.09
C ALA A 20 -10.76 12.62 -12.95
N GLN A 21 -9.77 13.26 -12.33
CA GLN A 21 -10.00 14.29 -11.30
C GLN A 21 -10.70 15.54 -11.86
N ASP A 22 -10.51 15.85 -13.14
CA ASP A 22 -11.11 17.00 -13.81
C ASP A 22 -12.56 16.71 -14.31
N GLU A 23 -13.02 15.46 -14.21
CA GLU A 23 -14.38 15.04 -14.59
C GLU A 23 -15.34 15.10 -13.41
N GLU A 24 -16.65 15.10 -13.68
CA GLU A 24 -17.67 14.94 -12.64
C GLU A 24 -17.62 13.51 -12.09
N LEU A 25 -17.22 13.39 -10.83
CA LEU A 25 -17.04 12.08 -10.18
C LEU A 25 -18.38 11.41 -9.90
N THR A 26 -18.60 10.24 -10.46
CA THR A 26 -19.72 9.36 -10.09
C THR A 26 -19.23 8.44 -8.97
N VAL A 27 -19.71 8.70 -7.74
CA VAL A 27 -19.34 7.96 -6.53
C VAL A 27 -20.42 6.94 -6.22
N PHE A 28 -20.01 5.73 -5.88
CA PHE A 28 -20.89 4.66 -5.40
C PHE A 28 -20.45 4.21 -4.02
N ASP A 29 -21.43 3.88 -3.16
CA ASP A 29 -21.14 3.28 -1.86
C ASP A 29 -20.84 1.78 -2.03
N LYS A 30 -19.78 1.30 -1.38
CA LYS A 30 -19.52 -0.12 -1.10
C LYS A 30 -20.17 -0.53 0.23
N GLU A 31 -20.13 -1.81 0.60
CA GLU A 31 -20.55 -2.24 1.94
C GLU A 31 -19.74 -1.56 3.04
N GLY A 32 -20.44 -1.11 4.09
CA GLY A 32 -19.84 -0.43 5.23
C GLY A 32 -19.95 1.09 5.18
N THR A 33 -19.48 1.76 6.23
CA THR A 33 -19.56 3.21 6.37
C THR A 33 -18.33 3.86 5.73
N ALA A 34 -18.54 4.87 4.88
CA ALA A 34 -17.47 5.62 4.21
C ALA A 34 -16.53 4.72 3.38
N ASN A 35 -17.09 3.72 2.71
CA ASN A 35 -16.41 2.85 1.77
C ASN A 35 -16.92 3.17 0.37
N PHE A 36 -16.09 3.80 -0.45
CA PHE A 36 -16.49 4.36 -1.73
C PHE A 36 -15.74 3.68 -2.88
N VAL A 37 -16.37 3.69 -4.04
CA VAL A 37 -15.76 3.40 -5.32
C VAL A 37 -16.24 4.42 -6.34
N THR A 38 -15.37 4.83 -7.23
CA THR A 38 -15.76 5.66 -8.37
C THR A 38 -15.78 4.82 -9.65
N LYS A 39 -16.43 5.35 -10.69
CA LYS A 39 -16.33 4.78 -12.03
C LYS A 39 -14.86 4.62 -12.47
N HIS A 40 -14.01 5.54 -12.05
CA HIS A 40 -12.61 5.61 -12.44
C HIS A 40 -11.75 4.52 -11.80
N ASP A 41 -12.05 4.06 -10.58
CA ASP A 41 -11.37 2.89 -9.97
C ASP A 41 -11.48 1.68 -10.91
N LYS A 42 -12.70 1.41 -11.42
CA LYS A 42 -12.95 0.30 -12.34
C LYS A 42 -12.30 0.49 -13.72
N GLU A 43 -12.31 1.70 -14.27
CA GLU A 43 -11.69 2.03 -15.56
C GLU A 43 -10.17 1.89 -15.48
N ILE A 44 -9.54 2.39 -14.41
CA ILE A 44 -8.10 2.27 -14.18
C ILE A 44 -7.71 0.81 -13.94
N GLN A 45 -8.48 0.07 -13.14
CA GLN A 45 -8.24 -1.37 -12.97
C GLN A 45 -8.31 -2.12 -14.30
N PHE A 46 -9.32 -1.86 -15.12
CA PHE A 46 -9.46 -2.47 -16.43
C PHE A 46 -8.25 -2.15 -17.32
N TYR A 47 -7.81 -0.89 -17.34
CA TYR A 47 -6.61 -0.46 -18.09
C TYR A 47 -5.36 -1.23 -17.61
N LEU A 48 -5.13 -1.32 -16.29
CA LEU A 48 -4.00 -2.03 -15.71
C LEU A 48 -4.03 -3.51 -16.12
N ILE A 49 -5.14 -4.20 -15.92
CA ILE A 49 -5.29 -5.63 -16.24
C ILE A 49 -5.05 -5.89 -17.73
N GLN A 50 -5.62 -5.08 -18.62
CA GLN A 50 -5.47 -5.26 -20.07
C GLN A 50 -4.01 -5.14 -20.50
N ASN A 51 -3.28 -4.17 -19.99
CA ASN A 51 -1.89 -3.92 -20.37
C ASN A 51 -0.91 -4.89 -19.68
N LEU A 52 -1.10 -5.20 -18.40
CA LEU A 52 -0.25 -6.16 -17.67
C LEU A 52 -0.40 -7.58 -18.22
N ARG A 53 -1.60 -7.97 -18.67
CA ARG A 53 -1.83 -9.27 -19.33
C ARG A 53 -1.05 -9.41 -20.63
N GLN A 54 -0.77 -8.32 -21.33
CA GLN A 54 0.07 -8.38 -22.55
C GLN A 54 1.54 -8.68 -22.22
N LEU A 55 2.01 -8.31 -21.01
CA LEU A 55 3.37 -8.60 -20.57
C LEU A 55 3.53 -10.05 -20.09
N ILE A 56 2.53 -10.57 -19.37
CA ILE A 56 2.52 -11.94 -18.83
C ILE A 56 1.12 -12.52 -19.09
N PRO A 57 0.87 -13.13 -20.27
CA PRO A 57 -0.45 -13.61 -20.66
C PRO A 57 -1.08 -14.64 -19.73
N GLU A 58 -0.23 -15.46 -19.07
CA GLU A 58 -0.66 -16.48 -18.11
C GLU A 58 -0.89 -15.97 -16.69
N ALA A 59 -0.62 -14.69 -16.42
CA ALA A 59 -0.80 -14.15 -15.07
C ALA A 59 -2.28 -14.09 -14.67
N THR A 60 -2.54 -14.42 -13.41
CA THR A 60 -3.80 -14.14 -12.74
C THR A 60 -3.78 -12.76 -12.08
N PHE A 61 -4.93 -12.31 -11.59
CA PHE A 61 -5.07 -10.98 -11.01
C PHE A 61 -5.86 -11.07 -9.71
N LEU A 62 -5.32 -10.49 -8.64
CA LEU A 62 -6.01 -10.22 -7.39
C LEU A 62 -6.15 -8.70 -7.30
N ALA A 63 -7.35 -8.19 -7.53
CA ALA A 63 -7.58 -6.75 -7.62
C ALA A 63 -8.77 -6.33 -6.75
N GLU A 64 -8.77 -5.07 -6.31
CA GLU A 64 -9.76 -4.56 -5.36
C GLU A 64 -11.18 -4.58 -5.94
N GLU A 65 -11.34 -4.14 -7.21
CA GLU A 65 -12.64 -3.92 -7.80
C GLU A 65 -13.17 -5.16 -8.55
N ASP A 66 -14.51 -5.36 -8.50
CA ASP A 66 -15.27 -6.34 -9.27
C ASP A 66 -14.82 -7.82 -9.17
N GLY A 67 -14.67 -8.34 -7.94
CA GLY A 67 -14.77 -9.78 -7.69
C GLY A 67 -13.77 -10.69 -8.41
N MET A 68 -12.70 -10.12 -8.96
CA MET A 68 -11.59 -10.90 -9.53
C MET A 68 -10.68 -11.50 -8.45
N GLN A 69 -11.26 -11.88 -7.32
CA GLN A 69 -10.53 -12.63 -6.30
C GLN A 69 -10.20 -14.01 -6.85
N GLN A 70 -9.03 -14.14 -7.43
CA GLN A 70 -8.42 -15.42 -7.73
C GLN A 70 -7.45 -15.76 -6.60
N GLU A 71 -7.39 -17.03 -6.25
CA GLU A 71 -6.40 -17.50 -5.28
C GLU A 71 -4.99 -17.27 -5.82
N LEU A 72 -4.07 -16.91 -4.92
CA LEU A 72 -2.64 -16.87 -5.23
C LEU A 72 -2.16 -18.30 -5.52
N GLY A 73 -2.11 -18.65 -6.78
CA GLY A 73 -1.64 -19.96 -7.23
C GLY A 73 -0.11 -20.04 -7.41
N ASP A 74 0.36 -21.15 -7.97
CA ASP A 74 1.78 -21.36 -8.29
C ASP A 74 2.25 -20.54 -9.51
N GLY A 75 1.35 -19.86 -10.23
CA GLY A 75 1.63 -19.01 -11.38
C GLY A 75 2.05 -17.59 -11.00
N TYR A 76 2.22 -16.76 -12.02
CA TYR A 76 2.31 -15.32 -11.83
C TYR A 76 0.93 -14.77 -11.46
N CYS A 77 0.92 -13.87 -10.46
CA CYS A 77 -0.28 -13.13 -10.09
C CYS A 77 0.06 -11.65 -9.87
N PHE A 78 -0.70 -10.76 -10.49
CA PHE A 78 -0.66 -9.34 -10.17
C PHE A 78 -1.65 -9.05 -9.04
N ILE A 79 -1.19 -8.31 -8.04
CA ILE A 79 -2.02 -7.78 -6.94
C ILE A 79 -2.15 -6.29 -7.16
N ILE A 80 -3.39 -5.78 -7.32
CA ILE A 80 -3.65 -4.43 -7.82
C ILE A 80 -4.63 -3.69 -6.93
N ASP A 81 -4.26 -2.48 -6.53
CA ASP A 81 -5.17 -1.44 -6.10
C ASP A 81 -5.13 -0.31 -7.14
N PRO A 82 -6.24 -0.06 -7.86
CA PRO A 82 -6.29 0.95 -8.90
C PRO A 82 -6.22 2.38 -8.37
N ILE A 83 -6.81 2.65 -7.18
CA ILE A 83 -6.76 3.96 -6.49
C ILE A 83 -6.75 3.73 -4.98
N ASP A 84 -5.60 3.40 -4.40
CA ASP A 84 -5.46 3.39 -2.94
C ASP A 84 -5.67 4.80 -2.39
N GLY A 85 -6.63 4.93 -1.48
CA GLY A 85 -7.09 6.22 -0.97
C GLY A 85 -8.21 6.84 -1.80
N THR A 86 -9.22 6.08 -2.22
CA THR A 86 -10.38 6.55 -3.00
C THR A 86 -11.08 7.75 -2.35
N THR A 87 -11.20 7.78 -1.01
CA THR A 87 -11.74 8.95 -0.30
C THR A 87 -10.89 10.19 -0.55
N ASN A 88 -9.56 10.07 -0.49
CA ASN A 88 -8.67 11.20 -0.80
C ASN A 88 -8.80 11.65 -2.26
N PHE A 89 -8.99 10.71 -3.17
CA PHE A 89 -9.24 10.99 -4.58
C PHE A 89 -10.54 11.79 -4.76
N ILE A 90 -11.65 11.36 -4.15
CA ILE A 90 -12.95 12.04 -4.21
C ILE A 90 -12.86 13.48 -3.70
N PHE A 91 -12.13 13.72 -2.61
CA PHE A 91 -12.00 15.04 -1.97
C PHE A 91 -10.81 15.86 -2.48
N ASP A 92 -10.16 15.47 -3.57
CA ASP A 92 -8.97 16.15 -4.13
C ASP A 92 -7.86 16.41 -3.09
N TYR A 93 -7.68 15.46 -2.16
CA TYR A 93 -6.67 15.59 -1.10
C TYR A 93 -5.24 15.35 -1.60
N LYS A 94 -5.08 14.86 -2.83
CA LYS A 94 -3.80 14.63 -3.55
C LYS A 94 -2.85 13.64 -2.85
N HIS A 95 -3.43 12.72 -2.10
CA HIS A 95 -2.72 11.68 -1.38
C HIS A 95 -3.40 10.32 -1.66
N SER A 96 -3.38 9.94 -2.93
CA SER A 96 -3.84 8.65 -3.44
C SER A 96 -2.83 8.12 -4.43
N CYS A 97 -2.82 6.81 -4.65
CA CYS A 97 -1.83 6.19 -5.52
C CYS A 97 -2.38 4.96 -6.24
N ILE A 98 -1.59 4.46 -7.18
CA ILE A 98 -1.77 3.16 -7.81
C ILE A 98 -0.78 2.20 -7.22
N SER A 99 -1.22 1.03 -6.77
CA SER A 99 -0.39 -0.02 -6.17
C SER A 99 -0.44 -1.28 -7.03
N VAL A 100 0.73 -1.77 -7.47
CA VAL A 100 0.85 -2.99 -8.28
C VAL A 100 1.98 -3.86 -7.74
N GLY A 101 1.61 -5.07 -7.30
CA GLY A 101 2.53 -6.13 -6.92
C GLY A 101 2.54 -7.27 -7.96
N LEU A 102 3.68 -7.91 -8.17
CA LEU A 102 3.81 -9.14 -8.95
C LEU A 102 4.33 -10.25 -8.05
N THR A 103 3.61 -11.35 -8.02
CA THR A 103 4.00 -12.56 -7.27
C THR A 103 4.24 -13.74 -8.21
N LYS A 104 4.99 -14.72 -7.71
CA LYS A 104 5.08 -16.08 -8.25
C LYS A 104 5.24 -17.06 -7.10
N PHE A 105 4.56 -18.20 -7.16
CA PHE A 105 4.52 -19.17 -6.05
C PHE A 105 4.10 -18.53 -4.72
N GLY A 106 3.13 -17.59 -4.75
CA GLY A 106 2.68 -16.85 -3.58
C GLY A 106 3.73 -15.93 -2.94
N ARG A 107 4.85 -15.64 -3.63
CA ARG A 107 5.93 -14.78 -3.12
C ARG A 107 6.09 -13.55 -3.98
N MET A 108 6.23 -12.38 -3.34
CA MET A 108 6.50 -11.13 -4.04
C MET A 108 7.81 -11.22 -4.83
N LEU A 109 7.78 -10.79 -6.10
CA LEU A 109 8.93 -10.61 -6.98
C LEU A 109 9.23 -9.14 -7.22
N PHE A 110 8.17 -8.35 -7.39
CA PHE A 110 8.23 -6.94 -7.70
C PHE A 110 7.05 -6.21 -7.08
N GLY A 111 7.26 -4.97 -6.67
CA GLY A 111 6.21 -4.06 -6.24
C GLY A 111 6.50 -2.64 -6.68
N CYS A 112 5.47 -1.92 -7.10
CA CYS A 112 5.54 -0.48 -7.30
C CYS A 112 4.27 0.20 -6.80
N VAL A 113 4.47 1.42 -6.25
CA VAL A 113 3.43 2.33 -5.75
C VAL A 113 3.70 3.69 -6.36
N TYR A 114 2.73 4.25 -7.07
CA TYR A 114 2.88 5.51 -7.77
C TYR A 114 1.86 6.55 -7.33
N ASN A 115 2.36 7.65 -6.77
CA ASN A 115 1.56 8.85 -6.51
C ASN A 115 1.67 9.79 -7.73
N PRO A 116 0.61 9.95 -8.54
CA PRO A 116 0.68 10.78 -9.74
C PRO A 116 0.74 12.28 -9.45
N TYR A 117 0.23 12.72 -8.29
CA TYR A 117 0.24 14.15 -7.90
C TYR A 117 1.64 14.66 -7.61
N THR A 118 2.46 13.84 -6.95
CA THR A 118 3.86 14.19 -6.61
C THR A 118 4.86 13.60 -7.58
N ARG A 119 4.41 12.73 -8.49
CA ARG A 119 5.25 11.93 -9.41
C ARG A 119 6.29 11.09 -8.67
N GLU A 120 5.90 10.57 -7.52
CA GLU A 120 6.73 9.67 -6.72
C GLU A 120 6.42 8.22 -7.12
N MET A 121 7.40 7.53 -7.71
CA MET A 121 7.36 6.12 -8.03
C MET A 121 8.26 5.37 -7.05
N TYR A 122 7.64 4.72 -6.06
CA TYR A 122 8.31 3.75 -5.20
C TYR A 122 8.34 2.40 -5.90
N SER A 123 9.46 1.71 -5.86
CA SER A 123 9.58 0.39 -6.49
C SER A 123 10.62 -0.48 -5.80
N ALA A 124 10.41 -1.80 -5.84
CA ALA A 124 11.39 -2.77 -5.41
C ALA A 124 11.31 -4.04 -6.26
N VAL A 125 12.46 -4.62 -6.52
CA VAL A 125 12.64 -5.99 -7.02
C VAL A 125 13.22 -6.81 -5.88
N LYS A 126 12.70 -8.01 -5.66
CA LYS A 126 13.17 -8.88 -4.58
C LYS A 126 14.66 -9.13 -4.67
N GLY A 127 15.41 -8.75 -3.62
CA GLY A 127 16.86 -8.90 -3.50
C GLY A 127 17.67 -7.80 -4.19
N GLU A 128 17.04 -6.72 -4.72
CA GLU A 128 17.72 -5.65 -5.44
C GLU A 128 17.60 -4.28 -4.75
N GLY A 129 17.03 -4.24 -3.54
CA GLY A 129 16.78 -3.01 -2.81
C GLY A 129 15.54 -2.24 -3.27
N ALA A 130 15.21 -1.17 -2.55
CA ALA A 130 14.08 -0.31 -2.82
C ALA A 130 14.51 1.03 -3.43
N LYS A 131 13.65 1.62 -4.26
CA LYS A 131 13.94 2.88 -4.97
C LYS A 131 12.75 3.83 -4.93
N LEU A 132 13.03 5.12 -4.86
CA LEU A 132 12.12 6.23 -5.12
C LEU A 132 12.61 7.00 -6.36
N ASN A 133 11.82 7.01 -7.41
CA ASN A 133 12.20 7.62 -8.70
C ASN A 133 13.58 7.15 -9.19
N GLY A 134 13.86 5.85 -9.06
CA GLY A 134 15.12 5.22 -9.48
C GLY A 134 16.31 5.42 -8.52
N LYS A 135 16.17 6.21 -7.45
CA LYS A 135 17.20 6.41 -6.42
C LYS A 135 16.97 5.46 -5.25
N GLU A 136 18.02 4.82 -4.77
CA GLU A 136 17.94 3.96 -3.59
C GLU A 136 17.39 4.69 -2.37
N ILE A 137 16.54 3.99 -1.62
CA ILE A 137 15.96 4.46 -0.37
C ILE A 137 16.16 3.41 0.71
N HIS A 138 16.21 3.88 1.95
CA HIS A 138 16.35 3.04 3.15
C HIS A 138 15.38 3.51 4.23
N CYS A 139 14.91 2.56 5.01
CA CYS A 139 14.19 2.85 6.24
C CYS A 139 15.05 3.67 7.21
N SER A 140 14.39 4.42 8.11
CA SER A 140 15.09 5.16 9.16
C SER A 140 15.84 4.20 10.11
N ASP A 141 17.04 4.57 10.52
CA ASP A 141 17.82 3.88 11.56
C ASP A 141 17.56 4.40 12.98
N LYS A 142 16.66 5.39 13.11
CA LYS A 142 16.32 6.03 14.38
C LYS A 142 15.34 5.21 15.19
N GLY A 143 15.34 5.39 16.50
CA GLY A 143 14.35 4.83 17.42
C GLY A 143 12.96 5.50 17.28
N LEU A 144 11.95 4.93 17.93
CA LEU A 144 10.57 5.43 17.85
C LEU A 144 10.45 6.90 18.28
N ALA A 145 11.19 7.30 19.34
CA ALA A 145 11.15 8.66 19.88
C ALA A 145 11.63 9.74 18.89
N ASP A 146 12.44 9.37 17.91
CA ASP A 146 13.03 10.25 16.91
C ASP A 146 12.39 10.10 15.52
N ASN A 147 11.24 9.44 15.45
CA ASN A 147 10.51 9.20 14.21
C ASN A 147 9.07 9.74 14.24
N LEU A 148 8.53 10.03 13.06
CA LEU A 148 7.10 10.16 12.84
C LEU A 148 6.47 8.77 12.75
N VAL A 149 5.20 8.68 13.11
CA VAL A 149 4.40 7.46 12.99
C VAL A 149 3.20 7.73 12.11
N ALA A 150 2.88 6.80 11.22
CA ALA A 150 1.62 6.81 10.49
C ALA A 150 0.69 5.69 11.00
N PHE A 151 -0.62 5.93 10.89
CA PHE A 151 -1.62 4.92 11.17
C PHE A 151 -2.82 5.09 10.24
N GLY A 152 -3.46 3.97 9.91
CA GLY A 152 -4.68 3.97 9.15
C GLY A 152 -5.88 3.49 9.97
N THR A 153 -7.08 3.78 9.45
CA THR A 153 -8.35 3.42 10.07
C THR A 153 -9.31 2.92 9.02
N ALA A 154 -9.66 1.64 9.05
CA ALA A 154 -10.68 1.06 8.20
C ALA A 154 -12.07 1.52 8.67
N ARG A 155 -12.56 2.65 8.16
CA ARG A 155 -13.86 3.26 8.56
C ARG A 155 -15.05 2.34 8.30
N TYR A 156 -14.94 1.43 7.38
CA TYR A 156 -15.94 0.39 7.09
C TYR A 156 -15.97 -0.73 8.15
N GLN A 157 -14.98 -0.76 9.07
CA GLN A 157 -14.92 -1.68 10.19
C GLN A 157 -14.76 -0.91 11.51
N THR A 158 -15.88 -0.59 12.14
CA THR A 158 -15.89 0.26 13.35
C THR A 158 -15.56 -0.49 14.63
N GLU A 159 -15.55 -1.82 14.61
CA GLU A 159 -15.30 -2.66 15.79
C GLU A 159 -13.90 -2.45 16.41
N ASP A 160 -12.91 -2.15 15.59
CA ASP A 160 -11.53 -1.92 16.02
C ASP A 160 -11.21 -0.43 16.29
N THR A 161 -12.18 0.48 16.21
CA THR A 161 -11.95 1.92 16.33
C THR A 161 -11.26 2.28 17.66
N ASP A 162 -11.77 1.83 18.79
CA ASP A 162 -11.18 2.13 20.09
C ASP A 162 -9.76 1.54 20.23
N ARG A 163 -9.55 0.37 19.66
CA ARG A 163 -8.27 -0.34 19.68
C ARG A 163 -7.21 0.42 18.87
N ILE A 164 -7.52 0.82 17.62
CA ILE A 164 -6.55 1.56 16.78
C ILE A 164 -6.22 2.93 17.38
N PHE A 165 -7.21 3.67 17.91
CA PHE A 165 -6.94 4.95 18.56
C PHE A 165 -6.19 4.82 19.89
N ALA A 166 -6.38 3.72 20.64
CA ALA A 166 -5.57 3.42 21.82
C ALA A 166 -4.10 3.17 21.45
N HIS A 167 -3.84 2.45 20.37
CA HIS A 167 -2.48 2.26 19.84
C HIS A 167 -1.90 3.56 19.30
N ALA A 168 -2.65 4.33 18.51
CA ALA A 168 -2.23 5.62 17.99
C ALA A 168 -1.84 6.59 19.12
N LYS A 169 -2.62 6.62 20.22
CA LYS A 169 -2.30 7.43 21.40
C LYS A 169 -0.96 7.00 22.04
N LYS A 170 -0.70 5.69 22.18
CA LYS A 170 0.58 5.20 22.72
C LYS A 170 1.75 5.58 21.81
N LEU A 171 1.59 5.41 20.51
CA LEU A 171 2.60 5.78 19.52
C LEU A 171 2.87 7.29 19.53
N TYR A 172 1.80 8.12 19.60
CA TYR A 172 1.93 9.57 19.71
C TYR A 172 2.77 10.01 20.92
N LEU A 173 2.51 9.42 22.09
CA LEU A 173 3.23 9.78 23.33
C LEU A 173 4.71 9.37 23.33
N ASN A 174 5.13 8.49 22.42
CA ASN A 174 6.48 7.94 22.35
C ASN A 174 7.21 8.26 21.02
N SER A 175 6.67 9.16 20.20
CA SER A 175 7.22 9.56 18.90
C SER A 175 7.23 11.07 18.74
N LEU A 176 7.76 11.57 17.63
CA LEU A 176 7.72 12.99 17.27
C LEU A 176 6.31 13.46 16.85
N GLY A 177 5.39 12.55 16.57
CA GLY A 177 4.02 12.86 16.18
C GLY A 177 3.43 11.80 15.26
N ILE A 178 2.12 11.89 15.05
CA ILE A 178 1.38 10.94 14.22
C ILE A 178 0.85 11.56 12.93
N ARG A 179 0.61 10.70 11.93
CA ARG A 179 0.01 11.03 10.64
C ARG A 179 -1.07 10.00 10.33
N ALA A 180 -2.15 10.44 9.69
CA ALA A 180 -3.16 9.58 9.10
C ALA A 180 -3.35 10.06 7.66
N GLY A 181 -2.70 9.38 6.72
CA GLY A 181 -2.66 9.80 5.32
C GLY A 181 -3.92 9.43 4.56
N GLY A 182 -4.54 8.30 4.89
CA GLY A 182 -5.72 7.78 4.20
C GLY A 182 -5.42 7.08 2.88
N SER A 183 -4.16 6.71 2.65
CA SER A 183 -3.65 5.83 1.59
C SER A 183 -2.65 4.89 2.25
N ALA A 184 -3.02 3.62 2.40
CA ALA A 184 -2.20 2.63 3.10
C ALA A 184 -0.86 2.41 2.39
N ALA A 185 -0.89 2.20 1.07
CA ALA A 185 0.31 1.95 0.30
C ALA A 185 1.30 3.13 0.35
N LEU A 186 0.82 4.40 0.31
CA LEU A 186 1.71 5.56 0.44
C LEU A 186 2.27 5.69 1.85
N ASP A 187 1.45 5.52 2.89
CA ASP A 187 1.90 5.61 4.28
C ASP A 187 2.95 4.53 4.58
N ILE A 188 2.79 3.32 4.02
CA ILE A 188 3.78 2.24 4.07
C ILE A 188 5.06 2.65 3.31
N CYS A 189 4.96 3.21 2.11
CA CYS A 189 6.12 3.68 1.33
C CYS A 189 6.89 4.80 2.05
N ARG A 190 6.21 5.62 2.88
CA ARG A 190 6.89 6.61 3.74
C ARG A 190 7.75 5.95 4.81
N VAL A 191 7.44 4.73 5.24
CA VAL A 191 8.33 3.94 6.11
C VAL A 191 9.58 3.51 5.34
N ALA A 192 9.40 3.00 4.11
CA ALA A 192 10.52 2.58 3.26
C ALA A 192 11.50 3.72 2.94
N SER A 193 11.01 4.95 2.80
CA SER A 193 11.85 6.13 2.54
C SER A 193 12.42 6.79 3.80
N GLY A 194 12.16 6.24 4.99
CA GLY A 194 12.63 6.79 6.26
C GLY A 194 11.91 8.04 6.74
N ALA A 195 10.84 8.48 6.04
CA ALA A 195 10.03 9.62 6.43
C ALA A 195 9.15 9.31 7.66
N ASN A 196 8.68 8.06 7.77
CA ASN A 196 8.03 7.53 8.96
C ASN A 196 8.87 6.37 9.53
N GLY A 197 8.84 6.20 10.85
CA GLY A 197 9.48 5.04 11.50
C GLY A 197 8.54 3.85 11.65
N VAL A 198 7.23 4.09 11.66
CA VAL A 198 6.19 3.09 11.89
C VAL A 198 4.94 3.40 11.07
N TYR A 199 4.29 2.35 10.58
CA TYR A 199 2.91 2.37 10.13
C TYR A 199 2.14 1.25 10.82
N LEU A 200 0.90 1.54 11.24
CA LEU A 200 -0.01 0.58 11.87
C LEU A 200 -1.42 0.74 11.30
N GLU A 201 -2.01 -0.36 10.87
CA GLU A 201 -3.44 -0.49 10.60
C GLU A 201 -3.94 -1.89 10.99
N LEU A 202 -5.17 -1.98 11.50
CA LEU A 202 -5.68 -3.24 12.05
C LEU A 202 -6.43 -4.10 11.02
N MET A 203 -6.75 -3.52 9.85
CA MET A 203 -7.38 -4.24 8.76
C MET A 203 -6.95 -3.67 7.42
N LEU A 204 -6.23 -4.48 6.65
CA LEU A 204 -5.83 -4.21 5.28
C LEU A 204 -6.08 -5.43 4.40
N TYR A 205 -6.42 -5.18 3.16
CA TYR A 205 -6.50 -6.22 2.13
C TYR A 205 -5.15 -6.39 1.41
N PRO A 206 -4.92 -7.52 0.72
CA PRO A 206 -3.64 -7.77 0.03
C PRO A 206 -3.21 -6.68 -0.95
N TRP A 207 -4.15 -6.04 -1.65
CA TRP A 207 -3.86 -4.96 -2.60
C TRP A 207 -3.36 -3.68 -1.93
N ASP A 208 -3.77 -3.41 -0.67
CA ASP A 208 -3.33 -2.22 0.09
C ASP A 208 -1.84 -2.32 0.48
N TYR A 209 -1.34 -3.54 0.76
CA TYR A 209 -0.01 -3.70 1.36
C TYR A 209 0.99 -4.53 0.57
N ALA A 210 0.59 -5.39 -0.38
CA ALA A 210 1.50 -6.34 -1.00
C ALA A 210 2.72 -5.67 -1.66
N ALA A 211 2.49 -4.69 -2.54
CA ALA A 211 3.57 -3.99 -3.23
C ALA A 211 4.44 -3.19 -2.25
N ALA A 212 3.78 -2.38 -1.38
CA ALA A 212 4.45 -1.53 -0.42
C ALA A 212 5.25 -2.33 0.63
N SER A 213 4.78 -3.52 1.02
CA SER A 213 5.50 -4.44 1.92
C SER A 213 6.83 -4.89 1.37
N LEU A 214 6.87 -5.28 0.09
CA LEU A 214 8.14 -5.63 -0.56
C LEU A 214 9.08 -4.41 -0.55
N ILE A 215 8.56 -3.21 -0.85
CA ILE A 215 9.36 -1.98 -0.86
C ILE A 215 9.96 -1.71 0.52
N VAL A 216 9.19 -1.89 1.62
CA VAL A 216 9.71 -1.75 2.99
C VAL A 216 10.78 -2.80 3.29
N MET A 217 10.54 -4.06 2.97
CA MET A 217 11.50 -5.13 3.23
C MET A 217 12.82 -4.91 2.47
N GLU A 218 12.75 -4.49 1.21
CA GLU A 218 13.92 -4.20 0.37
C GLU A 218 14.64 -2.90 0.81
N ALA A 219 13.94 -1.99 1.51
CA ALA A 219 14.53 -0.82 2.17
C ALA A 219 15.16 -1.12 3.53
N GLY A 220 15.16 -2.38 3.98
CA GLY A 220 15.72 -2.81 5.26
C GLY A 220 14.76 -2.72 6.45
N GLY A 221 13.46 -2.51 6.21
CA GLY A 221 12.42 -2.52 7.24
C GLY A 221 11.83 -3.91 7.49
N PHE A 222 10.85 -3.96 8.38
CA PHE A 222 10.17 -5.19 8.80
C PHE A 222 8.67 -5.03 8.68
N ILE A 223 8.00 -6.15 8.45
CA ILE A 223 6.54 -6.22 8.44
C ILE A 223 6.06 -7.42 9.26
N SER A 224 5.01 -7.22 10.03
CA SER A 224 4.31 -8.26 10.77
C SER A 224 2.82 -7.93 10.89
N THR A 225 2.01 -8.86 11.37
CA THR A 225 0.70 -8.50 11.91
C THR A 225 0.87 -7.67 13.19
N ALA A 226 -0.18 -6.98 13.62
CA ALA A 226 -0.16 -6.22 14.88
C ALA A 226 0.17 -7.10 16.10
N GLU A 227 -0.09 -8.40 16.02
CA GLU A 227 0.23 -9.41 17.03
C GLU A 227 1.64 -9.99 16.90
N GLY A 228 2.40 -9.59 15.87
CA GLY A 228 3.77 -10.05 15.62
C GLY A 228 3.86 -11.35 14.81
N GLY A 229 2.77 -11.77 14.16
CA GLY A 229 2.74 -12.89 13.21
C GLY A 229 3.25 -12.51 11.81
N MET A 230 3.42 -13.50 10.96
CA MET A 230 3.71 -13.27 9.53
C MET A 230 2.45 -12.79 8.80
N ILE A 231 2.63 -11.87 7.87
CA ILE A 231 1.58 -11.51 6.92
C ILE A 231 1.51 -12.55 5.80
N THR A 232 0.32 -12.72 5.25
CA THR A 232 0.07 -13.55 4.05
C THR A 232 -0.56 -12.67 2.97
N LEU A 233 -0.51 -13.10 1.72
CA LEU A 233 -1.01 -12.30 0.58
C LEU A 233 -2.39 -12.78 0.09
N ASP A 234 -3.00 -13.72 0.77
CA ASP A 234 -4.23 -14.42 0.37
C ASP A 234 -5.46 -14.01 1.17
N GLN A 235 -5.28 -13.23 2.25
CA GLN A 235 -6.37 -12.81 3.12
C GLN A 235 -6.09 -11.44 3.76
N PRO A 236 -7.14 -10.73 4.19
CA PRO A 236 -6.98 -9.49 4.96
C PRO A 236 -6.25 -9.75 6.27
N CYS A 237 -5.45 -8.79 6.70
CA CYS A 237 -4.73 -8.87 7.99
C CYS A 237 -4.50 -7.49 8.60
N SER A 238 -4.11 -7.46 9.88
CA SER A 238 -3.49 -6.29 10.46
C SER A 238 -2.05 -6.15 9.96
N CYS A 239 -1.58 -4.92 9.78
CA CYS A 239 -0.20 -4.65 9.39
C CYS A 239 0.48 -3.70 10.39
N LEU A 240 1.67 -4.11 10.83
CA LEU A 240 2.62 -3.28 11.57
C LEU A 240 3.94 -3.31 10.81
N LEU A 241 4.33 -2.15 10.29
CA LEU A 241 5.61 -1.98 9.61
C LEU A 241 6.48 -1.05 10.45
N TYR A 242 7.77 -1.37 10.54
CA TYR A 242 8.70 -0.63 11.37
C TYR A 242 10.13 -0.72 10.83
N THR A 243 10.95 0.25 11.26
CA THR A 243 12.32 0.44 10.75
C THR A 243 13.39 -0.16 11.63
N SER A 244 13.14 -0.36 12.94
CA SER A 244 14.14 -0.88 13.88
C SER A 244 14.22 -2.41 13.82
N PRO A 245 15.43 -2.97 13.85
CA PRO A 245 15.63 -4.43 13.85
C PRO A 245 15.20 -5.12 15.15
N SER A 246 14.77 -4.38 16.17
CA SER A 246 14.37 -4.94 17.47
C SER A 246 12.87 -4.91 17.68
N PRO A 247 12.16 -6.06 17.58
CA PRO A 247 10.77 -6.16 18.02
C PRO A 247 10.56 -5.82 19.50
N ARG A 248 11.65 -5.80 20.30
CA ARG A 248 11.60 -5.51 21.75
C ARG A 248 11.26 -4.05 22.03
N ASP A 249 11.69 -3.12 21.19
CA ASP A 249 11.44 -1.70 21.39
C ASP A 249 9.95 -1.37 21.21
N TYR A 250 9.23 -2.11 20.36
CA TYR A 250 7.79 -1.99 20.17
C TYR A 250 6.97 -2.89 21.11
N ALA A 251 7.51 -4.02 21.55
CA ALA A 251 6.87 -4.88 22.55
C ALA A 251 6.81 -4.25 23.95
N ALA A 252 7.73 -3.35 24.28
CA ALA A 252 7.73 -2.58 25.53
C ALA A 252 6.61 -1.52 25.58
N SER A 253 5.93 -1.25 24.44
CA SER A 253 4.78 -0.34 24.36
C SER A 253 3.42 -1.06 24.47
N ARG A 254 3.42 -2.38 24.75
CA ARG A 254 2.20 -3.16 25.01
C ARG A 254 1.67 -2.99 26.42
#